data_9d43643ee716542d1c66d6b5e29880e8
#
_entry.id   9d43643ee716542d1c66d6b5e29880e8
#
_cell.length_a   1.000
_cell.length_b   1.000
_cell.length_c   1.000
_cell.angle_alpha   90.00
_cell.angle_beta   90.00
_cell.angle_gamma   90.00
#
_symmetry.space_group_name_H-M   'P 1'
#
loop_
_entity.id
_entity.type
_entity.pdbx_description
1 polymer ?
#
loop_
_entity_poly.entity_id
_entity_poly.type
_entity_poly.pdbx_seq_one_letter_code
_entity_poly.pdbx_strand_id
1 'polypeptide(L)'
;MFNRKVFLHGLLVLFTLILLFASGCGSGGGSGSESTDGSTPPATPAPPPKVQIYGLSFSPYQGNHDPNQGVVVFAEQIEKRMKVIAPYTQWIRTFGCTRGMEHAGAIAHGLKLKIAMGAWLGKDSAANEAELQSLIDRAKANEVDLAIIGSEVLYRGDLVPAALITYIQRFRAEVPNVPVATAEVYSELLAHPEVVAECDVLLSNYYPYWEGVDVNSAIAWLHARHQQVVASAGAREVIVSETGWPSAGSRLDDAVPSTDNAAFYFKNFVSWAISENVNYFYFEAFDEPWKASYESPGAHWGVWDKDGNLKPGMQAVFDGGTVADNWTCRDIPGGTGAAVIEFTVVPAIGSFDNLRGQVWHVEPDQHGVAVYIKVNGGWWTKPYWNSPVTAIACDGSWVCDITTGGEDAQATGIAAFLIPLTYTPPAATWAGVLPVELYTNSLANIEAARD
;
A
#
# COMPACT_ATOMS: atom_id res chain seq x y z
N MET A 1 -8.02 -6.22 4.13
CA MET A 1 -7.26 -5.91 5.32
C MET A 1 -6.27 -6.99 5.60
N PHE A 2 -5.03 -6.57 5.61
CA PHE A 2 -3.99 -7.44 6.06
C PHE A 2 -4.27 -7.92 7.45
N ASN A 3 -4.20 -9.20 7.64
CA ASN A 3 -4.19 -9.78 8.97
C ASN A 3 -3.01 -9.12 9.73
N ARG A 4 -3.30 -8.19 10.67
CA ARG A 4 -2.28 -7.57 11.54
C ARG A 4 -1.26 -8.60 12.10
N LYS A 5 -1.68 -9.87 12.16
CA LYS A 5 -0.83 -10.97 12.63
C LYS A 5 0.25 -11.38 11.62
N VAL A 6 0.06 -11.24 10.31
CA VAL A 6 1.06 -11.63 9.31
C VAL A 6 2.15 -10.57 9.20
N PHE A 7 1.79 -9.29 9.20
CA PHE A 7 2.79 -8.20 9.18
C PHE A 7 3.52 -8.04 10.52
N LEU A 8 2.83 -8.25 11.65
CA LEU A 8 3.45 -8.20 12.99
C LEU A 8 4.39 -9.38 13.26
N HIS A 9 4.15 -10.56 12.66
CA HIS A 9 5.03 -11.73 12.87
C HIS A 9 6.33 -11.66 12.05
N GLY A 10 6.32 -11.00 10.90
CA GLY A 10 7.53 -10.77 10.12
C GLY A 10 8.49 -9.76 10.77
N LEU A 11 7.98 -8.81 11.55
CA LEU A 11 8.78 -7.76 12.20
C LEU A 11 9.13 -8.06 13.67
N LEU A 12 8.49 -9.04 14.33
CA LEU A 12 8.63 -9.31 15.77
C LEU A 12 9.62 -10.42 16.12
N VAL A 13 10.28 -11.09 15.17
CA VAL A 13 11.19 -12.22 15.45
C VAL A 13 12.67 -11.81 15.60
N LEU A 14 13.02 -10.53 15.57
CA LEU A 14 14.42 -10.12 15.51
C LEU A 14 14.98 -9.41 16.76
N PHE A 15 14.53 -9.75 17.96
CA PHE A 15 15.21 -9.25 19.18
C PHE A 15 15.34 -10.32 20.28
N THR A 16 15.83 -11.52 19.96
CA THR A 16 16.48 -12.40 20.97
C THR A 16 17.15 -13.59 20.27
N LEU A 17 18.40 -13.49 19.89
CA LEU A 17 19.41 -14.55 20.04
C LEU A 17 20.81 -14.01 19.72
N ILE A 18 21.51 -13.64 20.75
CA ILE A 18 22.98 -13.52 20.75
C ILE A 18 23.54 -14.68 21.60
N LEU A 19 24.61 -15.27 21.07
CA LEU A 19 25.55 -16.22 21.67
C LEU A 19 25.19 -17.70 21.52
N LEU A 20 25.97 -18.36 20.63
CA LEU A 20 26.88 -19.44 21.04
C LEU A 20 27.83 -19.82 19.90
N PHE A 21 29.09 -19.71 20.16
CA PHE A 21 30.22 -20.19 19.35
C PHE A 21 30.27 -21.70 19.31
N ALA A 22 30.61 -22.29 18.16
CA ALA A 22 31.44 -23.50 18.12
C ALA A 22 32.12 -23.67 16.76
N SER A 23 33.42 -23.75 16.80
CA SER A 23 34.34 -24.05 15.72
C SER A 23 34.25 -25.51 15.29
N GLY A 24 34.43 -25.78 14.00
CA GLY A 24 34.63 -27.14 13.47
C GLY A 24 35.24 -27.12 12.08
N CYS A 25 36.55 -27.32 11.99
CA CYS A 25 37.28 -27.62 10.76
C CYS A 25 36.99 -29.07 10.29
N GLY A 26 36.83 -29.25 8.97
CA GLY A 26 36.85 -30.58 8.34
C GLY A 26 37.13 -30.48 6.84
N SER A 27 38.33 -30.83 6.46
CA SER A 27 38.84 -30.93 5.10
C SER A 27 38.42 -32.25 4.43
N GLY A 28 38.14 -32.22 3.12
CA GLY A 28 38.00 -33.45 2.32
C GLY A 28 37.65 -33.17 0.86
N GLY A 29 38.59 -33.44 0.00
CA GLY A 29 38.68 -33.18 -1.40
C GLY A 29 37.91 -34.10 -2.33
N GLY A 30 37.85 -33.72 -3.59
CA GLY A 30 37.89 -34.66 -4.70
C GLY A 30 36.76 -34.60 -5.70
N SER A 31 37.16 -34.27 -6.85
CA SER A 31 36.81 -34.70 -8.21
C SER A 31 35.79 -33.86 -8.98
N GLY A 32 36.30 -33.40 -10.11
CA GLY A 32 35.61 -32.58 -11.11
C GLY A 32 34.55 -33.37 -11.88
N SER A 33 33.54 -32.62 -12.24
CA SER A 33 32.74 -32.90 -13.43
C SER A 33 32.56 -31.57 -14.16
N GLU A 34 32.96 -31.54 -15.41
CA GLU A 34 32.71 -30.43 -16.32
C GLU A 34 31.21 -30.18 -16.42
N SER A 35 30.73 -29.12 -15.86
CA SER A 35 29.40 -28.59 -16.15
C SER A 35 29.51 -27.66 -17.34
N THR A 36 28.87 -28.01 -18.42
CA THR A 36 28.64 -27.15 -19.59
C THR A 36 28.03 -25.82 -19.10
N ASP A 37 28.79 -24.78 -19.32
CA ASP A 37 28.37 -23.38 -19.04
C ASP A 37 27.15 -23.03 -19.93
N GLY A 38 25.98 -23.17 -19.35
CA GLY A 38 24.72 -22.68 -19.90
C GLY A 38 24.60 -21.18 -19.69
N SER A 39 25.50 -20.39 -20.29
CA SER A 39 25.35 -18.94 -20.30
C SER A 39 24.07 -18.57 -21.05
N THR A 40 23.03 -18.22 -20.31
CA THR A 40 21.85 -17.54 -20.85
C THR A 40 22.34 -16.32 -21.63
N PRO A 41 21.92 -16.09 -22.88
CA PRO A 41 22.31 -14.90 -23.62
C PRO A 41 22.00 -13.66 -22.78
N PRO A 42 22.85 -12.62 -22.81
CA PRO A 42 22.55 -11.38 -22.12
C PRO A 42 21.20 -10.85 -22.61
N ALA A 43 20.32 -10.50 -21.67
CA ALA A 43 18.99 -9.99 -21.98
C ALA A 43 19.13 -8.80 -22.93
N THR A 44 18.31 -8.78 -23.97
CA THR A 44 18.25 -7.64 -24.89
C THR A 44 17.78 -6.43 -24.08
N PRO A 45 18.51 -5.30 -24.07
CA PRO A 45 18.07 -4.10 -23.37
C PRO A 45 16.66 -3.71 -23.81
N ALA A 46 15.83 -3.32 -22.84
CA ALA A 46 14.50 -2.81 -23.14
C ALA A 46 14.61 -1.59 -24.08
N PRO A 47 13.69 -1.40 -25.04
CA PRO A 47 13.69 -0.24 -25.89
C PRO A 47 13.55 1.05 -25.06
N PRO A 48 14.12 2.18 -25.50
CA PRO A 48 14.01 3.43 -24.76
C PRO A 48 12.53 3.84 -24.63
N PRO A 49 12.13 4.44 -23.48
CA PRO A 49 10.75 4.87 -23.29
C PRO A 49 10.41 6.03 -24.21
N LYS A 50 9.14 6.11 -24.61
CA LYS A 50 8.58 7.27 -25.33
C LYS A 50 8.04 8.30 -24.35
N VAL A 51 7.58 7.84 -23.17
CA VAL A 51 7.07 8.68 -22.10
C VAL A 51 7.69 8.26 -20.76
N GLN A 52 7.82 9.21 -19.85
CA GLN A 52 8.17 8.95 -18.47
C GLN A 52 6.92 8.96 -17.61
N ILE A 53 6.87 8.05 -16.65
CA ILE A 53 5.86 8.07 -15.58
C ILE A 53 6.23 9.09 -14.50
N TYR A 54 5.29 9.42 -13.60
CA TYR A 54 5.56 10.40 -12.56
C TYR A 54 6.63 9.91 -11.58
N GLY A 55 6.42 8.80 -10.89
CA GLY A 55 7.37 8.34 -9.87
C GLY A 55 7.35 6.84 -9.62
N LEU A 56 8.46 6.36 -9.07
CA LEU A 56 8.68 4.98 -8.65
C LEU A 56 9.21 4.93 -7.21
N SER A 57 8.72 4.00 -6.42
CA SER A 57 9.40 3.58 -5.19
C SER A 57 10.69 2.88 -5.55
N PHE A 58 11.81 3.29 -4.95
CA PHE A 58 13.14 2.85 -5.30
C PHE A 58 13.87 2.27 -4.09
N SER A 59 14.35 1.06 -4.26
CA SER A 59 15.28 0.37 -3.37
C SER A 59 16.44 -0.19 -4.18
N PRO A 60 17.70 0.00 -3.74
CA PRO A 60 18.87 -0.47 -4.48
C PRO A 60 19.28 -1.90 -4.12
N TYR A 61 18.60 -2.56 -3.18
CA TYR A 61 19.00 -3.86 -2.61
C TYR A 61 19.01 -4.97 -3.67
N GLN A 62 20.04 -5.81 -3.64
CA GLN A 62 20.23 -6.90 -4.59
C GLN A 62 20.67 -8.19 -3.86
N GLY A 63 20.38 -9.34 -4.44
CA GLY A 63 20.77 -10.65 -3.90
C GLY A 63 20.23 -10.86 -2.48
N ASN A 64 21.12 -11.05 -1.52
CA ASN A 64 20.80 -11.27 -0.11
C ASN A 64 20.87 -9.99 0.73
N HIS A 65 20.89 -8.81 0.11
CA HIS A 65 20.91 -7.54 0.82
C HIS A 65 19.54 -7.28 1.45
N ASP A 66 19.42 -7.56 2.71
CA ASP A 66 18.23 -7.30 3.52
C ASP A 66 18.47 -6.05 4.38
N PRO A 67 17.73 -4.94 4.16
CA PRO A 67 17.88 -3.72 4.97
C PRO A 67 17.63 -3.95 6.45
N ASN A 68 16.81 -4.92 6.83
CA ASN A 68 16.52 -5.27 8.22
C ASN A 68 17.73 -5.90 8.93
N GLN A 69 18.69 -6.44 8.18
CA GLN A 69 19.95 -6.99 8.70
C GLN A 69 21.07 -5.96 8.80
N GLY A 70 20.75 -4.67 8.62
CA GLY A 70 21.72 -3.60 8.75
C GLY A 70 22.72 -3.49 7.61
N VAL A 71 22.37 -3.98 6.44
CA VAL A 71 23.21 -3.88 5.23
C VAL A 71 23.45 -2.42 4.87
N VAL A 72 24.69 -2.09 4.56
CA VAL A 72 25.11 -0.80 4.03
C VAL A 72 25.22 -0.90 2.50
N VAL A 73 24.56 -0.02 1.79
CA VAL A 73 24.58 0.03 0.32
C VAL A 73 25.60 1.08 -0.14
N PHE A 74 26.47 0.73 -1.09
CA PHE A 74 27.42 1.68 -1.64
C PHE A 74 26.81 2.59 -2.70
N ALA A 75 27.32 3.81 -2.81
CA ALA A 75 26.87 4.81 -3.78
C ALA A 75 26.87 4.30 -5.22
N GLU A 76 27.87 3.51 -5.60
CA GLU A 76 27.97 2.90 -6.93
C GLU A 76 26.82 1.91 -7.23
N GLN A 77 26.39 1.16 -6.21
CA GLN A 77 25.24 0.25 -6.35
C GLN A 77 23.94 1.05 -6.52
N ILE A 78 23.74 2.10 -5.72
CA ILE A 78 22.60 3.01 -5.83
C ILE A 78 22.57 3.63 -7.23
N GLU A 79 23.67 4.21 -7.69
CA GLU A 79 23.78 4.83 -9.00
C GLU A 79 23.53 3.84 -10.14
N LYS A 80 24.11 2.64 -10.06
CA LYS A 80 23.90 1.59 -11.07
C LYS A 80 22.42 1.20 -11.19
N ARG A 81 21.73 0.99 -10.05
CA ARG A 81 20.30 0.65 -10.04
C ARG A 81 19.44 1.82 -10.52
N MET A 82 19.75 3.02 -10.07
CA MET A 82 18.98 4.21 -10.45
C MET A 82 19.12 4.54 -11.94
N LYS A 83 20.28 4.31 -12.56
CA LYS A 83 20.50 4.46 -14.01
C LYS A 83 19.58 3.57 -14.85
N VAL A 84 19.13 2.41 -14.34
CA VAL A 84 18.18 1.55 -15.05
C VAL A 84 16.84 2.24 -15.22
N ILE A 85 16.35 2.91 -14.18
CA ILE A 85 15.01 3.50 -14.15
C ILE A 85 14.96 4.97 -14.53
N ALA A 86 16.09 5.69 -14.48
CA ALA A 86 16.14 7.13 -14.75
C ALA A 86 15.54 7.55 -16.11
N PRO A 87 15.66 6.78 -17.21
CA PRO A 87 14.98 7.13 -18.46
C PRO A 87 13.46 7.05 -18.39
N TYR A 88 12.88 6.31 -17.42
CA TYR A 88 11.49 5.88 -17.39
C TYR A 88 10.62 6.68 -16.42
N THR A 89 11.22 7.41 -15.48
CA THR A 89 10.48 8.13 -14.42
C THR A 89 11.03 9.54 -14.22
N GLN A 90 10.20 10.42 -13.66
CA GLN A 90 10.61 11.78 -13.30
C GLN A 90 11.05 11.87 -11.83
N TRP A 91 10.46 11.07 -10.96
CA TRP A 91 10.70 11.04 -9.54
C TRP A 91 11.07 9.64 -9.06
N ILE A 92 11.82 9.60 -7.97
CA ILE A 92 11.97 8.41 -7.14
C ILE A 92 11.53 8.70 -5.71
N ARG A 93 11.07 7.68 -5.01
CA ARG A 93 10.81 7.70 -3.58
C ARG A 93 11.68 6.67 -2.88
N THR A 94 12.38 7.07 -1.80
CA THR A 94 13.13 6.15 -0.91
C THR A 94 12.41 6.01 0.42
N PHE A 95 12.74 4.94 1.18
CA PHE A 95 12.10 4.63 2.46
C PHE A 95 12.93 5.07 3.66
N GLY A 96 14.26 5.09 3.51
CA GLY A 96 15.20 5.55 4.53
C GLY A 96 16.34 6.35 3.89
N CYS A 97 17.15 7.00 4.73
CA CYS A 97 18.26 7.87 4.31
C CYS A 97 19.52 7.66 5.15
N THR A 98 19.68 6.48 5.75
CA THR A 98 20.91 6.03 6.41
C THR A 98 21.50 4.81 5.72
N ARG A 99 22.64 4.31 6.21
CA ARG A 99 23.31 3.07 5.74
C ARG A 99 23.60 3.06 4.24
N GLY A 100 24.05 4.20 3.71
CA GLY A 100 24.40 4.41 2.30
C GLY A 100 23.28 5.09 1.52
N MET A 101 22.00 5.02 1.96
CA MET A 101 20.89 5.67 1.28
C MET A 101 20.96 7.20 1.32
N GLU A 102 21.78 7.78 2.20
CA GLU A 102 22.09 9.22 2.25
C GLU A 102 22.68 9.73 0.92
N HIS A 103 23.25 8.87 0.08
CA HIS A 103 23.77 9.24 -1.23
C HIS A 103 22.67 9.34 -2.32
N ALA A 104 21.46 8.83 -2.07
CA ALA A 104 20.42 8.72 -3.08
C ALA A 104 20.01 10.09 -3.68
N GLY A 105 19.96 11.14 -2.86
CA GLY A 105 19.56 12.48 -3.31
C GLY A 105 20.51 13.08 -4.32
N ALA A 106 21.80 13.14 -4.01
CA ALA A 106 22.83 13.65 -4.93
C ALA A 106 22.89 12.85 -6.24
N ILE A 107 22.73 11.51 -6.15
CA ILE A 107 22.71 10.62 -7.32
C ILE A 107 21.47 10.89 -8.18
N ALA A 108 20.28 11.01 -7.57
CA ALA A 108 19.04 11.31 -8.28
C ALA A 108 19.15 12.62 -9.06
N HIS A 109 19.60 13.68 -8.42
CA HIS A 109 19.80 14.99 -9.05
C HIS A 109 20.85 14.93 -10.16
N GLY A 110 21.96 14.17 -9.97
CA GLY A 110 22.94 13.90 -11.00
C GLY A 110 22.37 13.22 -12.24
N LEU A 111 21.34 12.41 -12.08
CA LEU A 111 20.58 11.73 -13.13
C LEU A 111 19.34 12.53 -13.60
N LYS A 112 19.16 13.76 -13.13
CA LYS A 112 18.02 14.66 -13.45
C LYS A 112 16.67 14.12 -12.97
N LEU A 113 16.66 13.31 -11.93
CA LEU A 113 15.48 12.87 -11.23
C LEU A 113 15.21 13.78 -10.04
N LYS A 114 13.97 13.95 -9.68
CA LYS A 114 13.54 14.47 -8.38
C LYS A 114 13.43 13.32 -7.37
N ILE A 115 13.52 13.65 -6.08
CA ILE A 115 13.49 12.65 -5.03
C ILE A 115 12.55 13.04 -3.88
N ALA A 116 11.65 12.10 -3.54
CA ALA A 116 10.94 12.06 -2.27
C ALA A 116 11.73 11.15 -1.31
N MET A 117 12.52 11.75 -0.42
CA MET A 117 13.43 11.02 0.46
C MET A 117 12.75 10.73 1.79
N GLY A 118 12.74 9.45 2.17
CA GLY A 118 12.17 8.97 3.44
C GLY A 118 13.17 8.94 4.58
N ALA A 119 12.69 9.20 5.80
CA ALA A 119 13.31 8.79 7.04
C ALA A 119 12.51 7.61 7.60
N TRP A 120 13.12 6.43 7.73
CA TRP A 120 12.44 5.26 8.26
C TRP A 120 12.30 5.35 9.78
N LEU A 121 11.08 5.57 10.27
CA LEU A 121 10.79 5.60 11.68
C LEU A 121 10.19 4.28 12.17
N GLY A 122 10.58 3.89 13.37
CA GLY A 122 10.13 2.67 14.05
C GLY A 122 10.07 2.87 15.56
N LYS A 123 10.15 1.76 16.32
CA LYS A 123 10.10 1.79 17.79
C LYS A 123 11.43 2.21 18.44
N ASP A 124 12.54 2.11 17.70
CA ASP A 124 13.86 2.50 18.20
C ASP A 124 14.09 4.00 18.01
N SER A 125 14.03 4.75 19.10
CA SER A 125 14.20 6.20 19.09
C SER A 125 15.59 6.65 18.63
N ALA A 126 16.65 5.88 18.90
CA ALA A 126 18.01 6.22 18.47
C ALA A 126 18.15 6.07 16.94
N ALA A 127 17.55 5.03 16.36
CA ALA A 127 17.48 4.86 14.92
C ALA A 127 16.63 5.97 14.27
N ASN A 128 15.48 6.33 14.87
CA ASN A 128 14.64 7.42 14.40
C ASN A 128 15.40 8.76 14.36
N GLU A 129 16.18 9.06 15.40
CA GLU A 129 17.00 10.28 15.46
C GLU A 129 18.10 10.29 14.37
N ALA A 130 18.73 9.14 14.10
CA ALA A 130 19.74 9.02 13.05
C ALA A 130 19.11 9.24 11.65
N GLU A 131 17.96 8.65 11.39
CA GLU A 131 17.21 8.82 10.13
C GLU A 131 16.78 10.29 9.95
N LEU A 132 16.14 10.88 10.97
CA LEU A 132 15.70 12.27 10.88
C LEU A 132 16.88 13.23 10.67
N GLN A 133 17.98 13.06 11.42
CA GLN A 133 19.16 13.92 11.27
C GLN A 133 19.80 13.79 9.89
N SER A 134 19.90 12.57 9.36
CA SER A 134 20.38 12.34 8.00
C SER A 134 19.49 13.04 6.96
N LEU A 135 18.17 12.91 7.08
CA LEU A 135 17.23 13.59 6.16
C LEU A 135 17.35 15.11 6.23
N ILE A 136 17.48 15.69 7.44
CA ILE A 136 17.70 17.13 7.64
C ILE A 136 18.99 17.58 6.95
N ASP A 137 20.09 16.83 7.13
CA ASP A 137 21.38 17.16 6.53
C ASP A 137 21.34 17.11 5.00
N ARG A 138 20.66 16.11 4.42
CA ARG A 138 20.47 16.00 2.96
C ARG A 138 19.58 17.12 2.43
N ALA A 139 18.50 17.46 3.13
CA ALA A 139 17.62 18.56 2.76
C ALA A 139 18.34 19.92 2.80
N LYS A 140 19.16 20.17 3.83
CA LYS A 140 20.05 21.38 3.91
C LYS A 140 21.09 21.43 2.80
N ALA A 141 21.52 20.27 2.27
CA ALA A 141 22.40 20.16 1.12
C ALA A 141 21.68 20.33 -0.23
N ASN A 142 20.38 20.60 -0.26
CA ASN A 142 19.51 20.67 -1.44
C ASN A 142 19.47 19.34 -2.22
N GLU A 143 19.46 18.22 -1.52
CA GLU A 143 19.41 16.87 -2.09
C GLU A 143 18.03 16.20 -1.90
N VAL A 144 17.01 16.96 -1.48
CA VAL A 144 15.65 16.47 -1.18
C VAL A 144 14.63 17.43 -1.77
N ASP A 145 13.69 16.92 -2.58
CA ASP A 145 12.61 17.72 -3.16
C ASP A 145 11.30 17.58 -2.36
N LEU A 146 11.10 16.44 -1.67
CA LEU A 146 10.00 16.16 -0.75
C LEU A 146 10.52 15.26 0.39
N ALA A 147 10.31 15.68 1.63
CA ALA A 147 10.69 14.91 2.80
C ALA A 147 9.53 14.03 3.29
N ILE A 148 9.82 12.75 3.57
CA ILE A 148 8.83 11.80 4.10
C ILE A 148 9.28 11.33 5.48
N ILE A 149 8.54 11.74 6.51
CA ILE A 149 8.83 11.40 7.92
C ILE A 149 8.03 10.16 8.31
N GLY A 150 8.65 9.00 8.18
CA GLY A 150 8.00 7.70 8.42
C GLY A 150 7.12 7.23 7.26
N SER A 151 6.97 5.92 7.17
CA SER A 151 6.08 5.22 6.24
C SER A 151 5.32 4.16 7.01
N GLU A 152 3.98 4.23 7.02
CA GLU A 152 3.06 3.34 7.73
C GLU A 152 3.35 3.20 9.24
N VAL A 153 3.85 4.26 9.86
CA VAL A 153 4.30 4.26 11.25
C VAL A 153 3.13 4.08 12.21
N LEU A 154 1.98 4.72 11.90
CA LEU A 154 0.74 4.59 12.66
C LEU A 154 0.10 3.21 12.41
N TYR A 155 0.03 2.80 11.15
CA TYR A 155 -0.51 1.50 10.77
C TYR A 155 0.23 0.33 11.43
N ARG A 156 1.57 0.38 11.48
CA ARG A 156 2.39 -0.62 12.18
C ARG A 156 2.30 -0.53 13.72
N GLY A 157 1.77 0.59 14.25
CA GLY A 157 1.76 0.86 15.68
C GLY A 157 3.16 1.04 16.27
N ASP A 158 4.07 1.63 15.49
CA ASP A 158 5.44 1.90 15.92
C ASP A 158 5.54 3.20 16.72
N LEU A 159 4.79 4.23 16.31
CA LEU A 159 4.66 5.50 17.02
C LEU A 159 3.18 5.85 17.21
N VAL A 160 2.90 6.63 18.25
CA VAL A 160 1.61 7.29 18.41
C VAL A 160 1.59 8.61 17.62
N PRO A 161 0.41 9.14 17.23
CA PRO A 161 0.29 10.36 16.42
C PRO A 161 1.11 11.54 16.96
N ALA A 162 1.05 11.81 18.26
CA ALA A 162 1.77 12.92 18.89
C ALA A 162 3.31 12.81 18.73
N ALA A 163 3.86 11.59 18.75
CA ALA A 163 5.29 11.37 18.55
C ALA A 163 5.66 11.63 17.08
N LEU A 164 4.87 11.12 16.14
CA LEU A 164 5.08 11.37 14.69
C LEU A 164 5.02 12.87 14.38
N ILE A 165 4.02 13.58 14.90
CA ILE A 165 3.89 15.03 14.77
C ILE A 165 5.16 15.76 15.26
N THR A 166 5.75 15.32 16.37
CA THR A 166 6.98 15.92 16.90
C THR A 166 8.16 15.83 15.91
N TYR A 167 8.30 14.68 15.22
CA TYR A 167 9.33 14.50 14.18
C TYR A 167 9.07 15.38 12.94
N ILE A 168 7.82 15.47 12.49
CA ILE A 168 7.43 16.32 11.36
C ILE A 168 7.70 17.80 11.68
N GLN A 169 7.27 18.29 12.84
CA GLN A 169 7.47 19.67 13.27
C GLN A 169 8.94 20.02 13.42
N ARG A 170 9.75 19.10 13.94
CA ARG A 170 11.20 19.29 14.06
C ARG A 170 11.85 19.43 12.68
N PHE A 171 11.52 18.55 11.71
CA PHE A 171 12.03 18.69 10.36
C PHE A 171 11.66 20.06 9.77
N ARG A 172 10.39 20.45 9.84
CA ARG A 172 9.88 21.73 9.33
C ARG A 172 10.59 22.92 9.94
N ALA A 173 10.88 22.88 11.25
CA ALA A 173 11.60 23.97 11.92
C ALA A 173 13.04 24.13 11.42
N GLU A 174 13.71 23.02 11.07
CA GLU A 174 15.09 23.04 10.61
C GLU A 174 15.24 23.25 9.10
N VAL A 175 14.22 22.85 8.32
CA VAL A 175 14.24 22.88 6.84
C VAL A 175 12.90 23.43 6.31
N PRO A 176 12.61 24.71 6.51
CA PRO A 176 11.28 25.27 6.20
C PRO A 176 10.96 25.37 4.70
N ASN A 177 11.94 25.19 3.82
CA ASN A 177 11.78 25.38 2.37
C ASN A 177 11.56 24.04 1.62
N VAL A 178 11.63 22.91 2.29
CA VAL A 178 11.35 21.59 1.71
C VAL A 178 10.00 21.10 2.21
N PRO A 179 9.05 20.77 1.33
CA PRO A 179 7.75 20.24 1.75
C PRO A 179 7.93 18.93 2.52
N VAL A 180 7.13 18.73 3.56
CA VAL A 180 7.21 17.59 4.45
C VAL A 180 5.86 16.91 4.62
N ALA A 181 5.87 15.58 4.64
CA ALA A 181 4.70 14.74 4.89
C ALA A 181 5.10 13.45 5.63
N THR A 182 4.13 12.67 6.05
CA THR A 182 4.27 11.24 6.35
C THR A 182 3.51 10.44 5.31
N ALA A 183 3.94 9.19 5.03
CA ALA A 183 3.23 8.28 4.15
C ALA A 183 2.50 7.22 4.99
N GLU A 184 1.18 7.11 4.81
CA GLU A 184 0.36 6.17 5.57
C GLU A 184 -0.67 5.49 4.68
N VAL A 185 -1.22 4.37 5.13
CA VAL A 185 -2.40 3.79 4.48
C VAL A 185 -3.58 4.76 4.59
N TYR A 186 -4.44 4.77 3.58
CA TYR A 186 -5.55 5.72 3.48
C TYR A 186 -6.42 5.79 4.75
N SER A 187 -6.65 4.65 5.42
CA SER A 187 -7.45 4.56 6.63
C SER A 187 -6.83 5.29 7.83
N GLU A 188 -5.50 5.27 7.96
CA GLU A 188 -4.81 5.99 9.03
C GLU A 188 -4.83 7.52 8.78
N LEU A 189 -4.71 7.97 7.52
CA LEU A 189 -4.88 9.39 7.21
C LEU A 189 -6.28 9.89 7.55
N LEU A 190 -7.31 9.10 7.25
CA LEU A 190 -8.69 9.44 7.60
C LEU A 190 -8.94 9.42 9.12
N ALA A 191 -8.23 8.56 9.85
CA ALA A 191 -8.34 8.41 11.29
C ALA A 191 -7.62 9.49 12.09
N HIS A 192 -6.58 10.10 11.50
CA HIS A 192 -5.65 11.00 12.20
C HIS A 192 -5.57 12.38 11.54
N PRO A 193 -6.67 13.17 11.54
CA PRO A 193 -6.68 14.51 10.96
C PRO A 193 -5.65 15.45 11.63
N GLU A 194 -5.26 15.20 12.87
CA GLU A 194 -4.20 15.93 13.57
C GLU A 194 -2.82 15.74 12.94
N VAL A 195 -2.53 14.54 12.40
CA VAL A 195 -1.29 14.26 11.65
C VAL A 195 -1.37 14.86 10.26
N VAL A 196 -2.53 14.73 9.60
CA VAL A 196 -2.81 15.36 8.30
C VAL A 196 -2.59 16.87 8.36
N ALA A 197 -2.97 17.53 9.45
CA ALA A 197 -2.80 18.98 9.62
C ALA A 197 -1.33 19.42 9.58
N GLU A 198 -0.40 18.54 9.95
CA GLU A 198 1.03 18.81 9.96
C GLU A 198 1.73 18.51 8.62
N CYS A 199 1.03 17.98 7.63
CA CYS A 199 1.60 17.64 6.33
C CYS A 199 1.36 18.76 5.31
N ASP A 200 2.34 19.02 4.42
CA ASP A 200 2.19 19.97 3.31
C ASP A 200 1.46 19.33 2.13
N VAL A 201 1.66 18.04 1.94
CA VAL A 201 0.95 17.17 0.99
C VAL A 201 0.51 15.89 1.72
N LEU A 202 -0.47 15.16 1.19
CA LEU A 202 -0.87 13.87 1.74
C LEU A 202 -0.29 12.74 0.88
N LEU A 203 0.41 11.83 1.52
CA LEU A 203 1.01 10.65 0.89
C LEU A 203 0.24 9.41 1.33
N SER A 204 -0.60 8.88 0.45
CA SER A 204 -1.53 7.81 0.78
C SER A 204 -1.22 6.51 0.05
N ASN A 205 -1.11 5.41 0.79
CA ASN A 205 -0.89 4.06 0.28
C ASN A 205 -2.23 3.37 0.01
N TYR A 206 -2.34 2.71 -1.16
CA TYR A 206 -3.51 1.95 -1.58
C TYR A 206 -3.07 0.63 -2.18
N TYR A 207 -3.50 -0.48 -1.58
CA TYR A 207 -3.14 -1.80 -2.06
C TYR A 207 -4.38 -2.69 -2.26
N PRO A 208 -5.07 -2.60 -3.41
CA PRO A 208 -6.23 -3.45 -3.70
C PRO A 208 -5.91 -4.95 -3.60
N TYR A 209 -4.68 -5.35 -3.91
CA TYR A 209 -4.22 -6.73 -3.73
C TYR A 209 -4.36 -7.19 -2.28
N TRP A 210 -3.91 -6.38 -1.32
CA TRP A 210 -3.99 -6.72 0.09
C TRP A 210 -5.41 -6.70 0.66
N GLU A 211 -6.32 -6.05 -0.04
CA GLU A 211 -7.76 -6.04 0.25
C GLU A 211 -8.51 -7.19 -0.47
N GLY A 212 -7.78 -8.08 -1.15
CA GLY A 212 -8.37 -9.22 -1.83
C GLY A 212 -9.22 -8.89 -3.05
N VAL A 213 -9.07 -7.67 -3.60
CA VAL A 213 -9.89 -7.17 -4.72
C VAL A 213 -9.44 -7.80 -6.04
N ASP A 214 -10.38 -8.21 -6.89
CA ASP A 214 -10.07 -8.67 -8.26
C ASP A 214 -9.38 -7.54 -9.07
N VAL A 215 -8.41 -7.91 -9.90
CA VAL A 215 -7.60 -6.95 -10.65
C VAL A 215 -8.40 -6.05 -11.58
N ASN A 216 -9.54 -6.51 -12.11
CA ASN A 216 -10.41 -5.71 -12.98
C ASN A 216 -11.16 -4.63 -12.20
N SER A 217 -11.40 -4.83 -10.91
CA SER A 217 -12.08 -3.87 -10.01
C SER A 217 -11.08 -3.02 -9.21
N ALA A 218 -9.79 -3.32 -9.31
CA ALA A 218 -8.76 -2.76 -8.42
C ALA A 218 -8.61 -1.23 -8.54
N ILE A 219 -8.72 -0.67 -9.74
CA ILE A 219 -8.59 0.78 -9.94
C ILE A 219 -9.86 1.51 -9.49
N ALA A 220 -11.05 0.96 -9.72
CA ALA A 220 -12.29 1.53 -9.18
C ALA A 220 -12.28 1.54 -7.65
N TRP A 221 -11.79 0.46 -7.02
CA TRP A 221 -11.58 0.38 -5.58
C TRP A 221 -10.61 1.46 -5.09
N LEU A 222 -9.47 1.63 -5.75
CA LEU A 222 -8.46 2.64 -5.42
C LEU A 222 -9.03 4.06 -5.59
N HIS A 223 -9.70 4.32 -6.71
CA HIS A 223 -10.33 5.62 -7.00
C HIS A 223 -11.28 6.02 -5.86
N ALA A 224 -12.18 5.14 -5.46
CA ALA A 224 -13.15 5.43 -4.38
C ALA A 224 -12.45 5.79 -3.06
N ARG A 225 -11.35 5.11 -2.67
CA ARG A 225 -10.58 5.43 -1.46
C ARG A 225 -9.80 6.73 -1.62
N HIS A 226 -9.23 6.96 -2.79
CA HIS A 226 -8.53 8.21 -3.09
C HIS A 226 -9.46 9.41 -2.95
N GLN A 227 -10.69 9.31 -3.46
CA GLN A 227 -11.70 10.38 -3.31
C GLN A 227 -12.05 10.65 -1.84
N GLN A 228 -12.09 9.63 -0.98
CA GLN A 228 -12.29 9.83 0.47
C GLN A 228 -11.14 10.64 1.09
N VAL A 229 -9.89 10.34 0.74
CA VAL A 229 -8.72 11.09 1.23
C VAL A 229 -8.72 12.51 0.67
N VAL A 230 -9.02 12.70 -0.62
CA VAL A 230 -9.14 14.04 -1.24
C VAL A 230 -10.20 14.88 -0.52
N ALA A 231 -11.36 14.32 -0.20
CA ALA A 231 -12.41 15.01 0.54
C ALA A 231 -11.96 15.47 1.95
N SER A 232 -11.03 14.75 2.58
CA SER A 232 -10.46 15.11 3.90
C SER A 232 -9.23 16.02 3.83
N ALA A 233 -8.61 16.15 2.66
CA ALA A 233 -7.33 16.83 2.48
C ALA A 233 -7.42 18.37 2.56
N GLY A 234 -8.61 18.96 2.39
CA GLY A 234 -8.79 20.39 2.24
C GLY A 234 -8.16 20.87 0.92
N ALA A 235 -7.25 21.85 1.00
CA ALA A 235 -6.54 22.36 -0.18
C ALA A 235 -5.21 21.64 -0.49
N ARG A 236 -4.87 20.58 0.26
CA ARG A 236 -3.61 19.84 0.08
C ARG A 236 -3.69 18.88 -1.10
N GLU A 237 -2.60 18.77 -1.81
CA GLU A 237 -2.43 17.72 -2.82
C GLU A 237 -2.42 16.34 -2.17
N VAL A 238 -3.11 15.38 -2.78
CA VAL A 238 -3.07 13.97 -2.39
C VAL A 238 -2.29 13.20 -3.43
N ILE A 239 -1.15 12.67 -3.03
CA ILE A 239 -0.25 11.88 -3.86
C ILE A 239 -0.42 10.40 -3.47
N VAL A 240 -0.54 9.52 -4.46
CA VAL A 240 -0.47 8.08 -4.19
C VAL A 240 0.97 7.72 -3.88
N SER A 241 1.27 7.49 -2.59
CA SER A 241 2.66 7.21 -2.18
C SER A 241 3.08 5.77 -2.42
N GLU A 242 2.13 4.83 -2.39
CA GLU A 242 2.36 3.44 -2.77
C GLU A 242 1.10 2.81 -3.36
N THR A 243 1.27 2.12 -4.47
CA THR A 243 0.32 1.17 -5.03
C THR A 243 1.03 0.26 -6.01
N GLY A 244 0.59 -0.97 -6.15
CA GLY A 244 1.20 -1.95 -7.05
C GLY A 244 0.40 -3.24 -7.12
N TRP A 245 0.89 -4.18 -7.93
CA TRP A 245 0.34 -5.53 -8.04
C TRP A 245 1.48 -6.55 -8.21
N PRO A 246 1.53 -7.63 -7.40
CA PRO A 246 2.63 -8.58 -7.47
C PRO A 246 2.51 -9.47 -8.71
N SER A 247 3.65 -9.75 -9.34
CA SER A 247 3.71 -10.62 -10.53
C SER A 247 3.76 -12.12 -10.21
N ALA A 248 3.94 -12.48 -8.94
CA ALA A 248 3.92 -13.86 -8.43
C ALA A 248 3.66 -13.85 -6.92
N GLY A 249 3.40 -15.02 -6.37
CA GLY A 249 3.11 -15.18 -4.95
C GLY A 249 1.75 -15.84 -4.70
N SER A 250 1.29 -15.82 -3.46
CA SER A 250 0.01 -16.42 -3.07
C SER A 250 -1.17 -15.56 -3.49
N ARG A 251 -2.25 -16.19 -3.93
CA ARG A 251 -3.54 -15.53 -4.10
C ARG A 251 -4.07 -15.08 -2.73
N LEU A 252 -4.69 -13.91 -2.69
CA LEU A 252 -5.44 -13.40 -1.54
C LEU A 252 -6.86 -13.10 -1.99
N ASP A 253 -7.83 -13.85 -1.51
CA ASP A 253 -9.24 -13.77 -1.93
C ASP A 253 -9.37 -13.77 -3.47
N ASP A 254 -9.85 -12.68 -4.08
CA ASP A 254 -9.98 -12.54 -5.53
C ASP A 254 -8.76 -11.89 -6.18
N ALA A 255 -7.79 -11.42 -5.40
CA ALA A 255 -6.54 -10.88 -5.90
C ALA A 255 -5.56 -12.00 -6.30
N VAL A 256 -5.33 -12.15 -7.60
CA VAL A 256 -4.47 -13.17 -8.18
C VAL A 256 -3.16 -12.55 -8.66
N PRO A 257 -2.00 -12.89 -8.04
CA PRO A 257 -0.69 -12.47 -8.54
C PRO A 257 -0.38 -13.18 -9.85
N SER A 258 -0.01 -12.41 -10.85
CA SER A 258 0.56 -12.94 -12.10
C SER A 258 1.25 -11.80 -12.85
N THR A 259 2.16 -12.16 -13.78
CA THR A 259 2.83 -11.18 -14.64
C THR A 259 1.83 -10.38 -15.46
N ASP A 260 0.79 -11.04 -15.99
CA ASP A 260 -0.24 -10.40 -16.80
C ASP A 260 -1.09 -9.44 -15.97
N ASN A 261 -1.49 -9.85 -14.74
CA ASN A 261 -2.25 -9.00 -13.83
C ASN A 261 -1.42 -7.80 -13.34
N ALA A 262 -0.12 -7.99 -13.08
CA ALA A 262 0.78 -6.91 -12.71
C ALA A 262 0.91 -5.88 -13.85
N ALA A 263 1.07 -6.33 -15.09
CA ALA A 263 1.13 -5.45 -16.25
C ALA A 263 -0.22 -4.77 -16.54
N PHE A 264 -1.33 -5.50 -16.37
CA PHE A 264 -2.68 -4.95 -16.49
C PHE A 264 -2.92 -3.86 -15.44
N TYR A 265 -2.64 -4.13 -14.17
CA TYR A 265 -2.79 -3.17 -13.09
C TYR A 265 -1.93 -1.92 -13.32
N PHE A 266 -0.65 -2.09 -13.67
CA PHE A 266 0.26 -0.97 -13.91
C PHE A 266 -0.26 -0.04 -15.01
N LYS A 267 -0.72 -0.62 -16.14
CA LYS A 267 -1.27 0.16 -17.25
C LYS A 267 -2.56 0.89 -16.87
N ASN A 268 -3.48 0.21 -16.18
CA ASN A 268 -4.76 0.80 -15.75
C ASN A 268 -4.51 1.90 -14.70
N PHE A 269 -3.63 1.67 -13.72
CA PHE A 269 -3.27 2.65 -12.71
C PHE A 269 -2.67 3.92 -13.31
N VAL A 270 -1.68 3.78 -14.19
CA VAL A 270 -1.05 4.94 -14.84
C VAL A 270 -2.06 5.70 -15.70
N SER A 271 -2.96 4.99 -16.40
CA SER A 271 -4.04 5.64 -17.17
C SER A 271 -4.99 6.43 -16.27
N TRP A 272 -5.39 5.86 -15.13
CA TRP A 272 -6.19 6.54 -14.12
C TRP A 272 -5.47 7.78 -13.57
N ALA A 273 -4.22 7.65 -13.17
CA ALA A 273 -3.45 8.75 -12.61
C ALA A 273 -3.30 9.93 -13.59
N ILE A 274 -3.12 9.62 -14.88
CA ILE A 274 -3.09 10.65 -15.94
C ILE A 274 -4.47 11.31 -16.09
N SER A 275 -5.54 10.54 -16.14
CA SER A 275 -6.92 11.06 -16.33
C SER A 275 -7.36 11.92 -15.16
N GLU A 276 -7.06 11.52 -13.93
CA GLU A 276 -7.42 12.23 -12.70
C GLU A 276 -6.39 13.31 -12.30
N ASN A 277 -5.30 13.44 -13.06
CA ASN A 277 -4.19 14.35 -12.77
C ASN A 277 -3.60 14.13 -11.36
N VAL A 278 -3.37 12.87 -11.00
CA VAL A 278 -2.86 12.43 -9.71
C VAL A 278 -1.38 12.12 -9.80
N ASN A 279 -0.59 12.72 -8.93
CA ASN A 279 0.82 12.39 -8.75
C ASN A 279 0.98 11.09 -7.93
N TYR A 280 2.04 10.32 -8.20
CA TYR A 280 2.19 9.00 -7.56
C TYR A 280 3.63 8.48 -7.52
N PHE A 281 3.86 7.51 -6.63
CA PHE A 281 5.03 6.62 -6.61
C PHE A 281 4.55 5.17 -6.73
N TYR A 282 4.74 4.56 -7.91
CA TYR A 282 4.34 3.16 -8.11
C TYR A 282 5.27 2.21 -7.35
N PHE A 283 4.69 1.26 -6.64
CA PHE A 283 5.42 0.27 -5.85
C PHE A 283 5.58 -1.03 -6.64
N GLU A 284 6.78 -1.37 -7.14
CA GLU A 284 8.05 -0.69 -6.93
C GLU A 284 8.95 -0.85 -8.16
N ALA A 285 10.10 -0.20 -8.17
CA ALA A 285 11.01 -0.26 -9.31
C ALA A 285 11.49 -1.70 -9.59
N PHE A 286 11.98 -2.41 -8.59
CA PHE A 286 12.62 -3.71 -8.77
C PHE A 286 12.05 -4.77 -7.85
N ASP A 287 12.06 -6.02 -8.31
CA ASP A 287 11.88 -7.17 -7.44
C ASP A 287 12.94 -7.21 -6.35
N GLU A 288 12.52 -7.47 -5.12
CA GLU A 288 13.38 -7.52 -3.94
C GLU A 288 13.36 -8.90 -3.27
N PRO A 289 14.28 -9.81 -3.65
CA PRO A 289 14.29 -11.21 -3.16
C PRO A 289 14.31 -11.38 -1.64
N TRP A 290 14.88 -10.40 -0.91
CA TRP A 290 14.95 -10.43 0.55
C TRP A 290 13.57 -10.45 1.22
N LYS A 291 12.56 -9.86 0.58
CA LYS A 291 11.17 -9.83 1.08
C LYS A 291 10.50 -11.20 1.09
N ALA A 292 10.98 -12.17 0.31
CA ALA A 292 10.38 -13.52 0.23
C ALA A 292 10.36 -14.25 1.57
N SER A 293 11.27 -13.93 2.49
CA SER A 293 11.30 -14.51 3.83
C SER A 293 10.27 -13.90 4.78
N TYR A 294 9.65 -12.79 4.42
CA TYR A 294 8.69 -12.06 5.23
C TYR A 294 7.25 -12.25 4.76
N GLU A 295 7.04 -12.25 3.43
CA GLU A 295 5.72 -12.43 2.85
C GLU A 295 5.80 -13.05 1.44
N SER A 296 4.80 -13.85 1.07
CA SER A 296 4.82 -14.61 -0.19
C SER A 296 4.94 -13.74 -1.45
N PRO A 297 4.19 -12.63 -1.64
CA PRO A 297 4.30 -11.79 -2.83
C PRO A 297 5.44 -10.77 -2.73
N GLY A 298 6.08 -10.60 -1.56
CA GLY A 298 6.98 -9.49 -1.25
C GLY A 298 8.12 -9.31 -2.24
N ALA A 299 8.65 -10.42 -2.77
CA ALA A 299 9.75 -10.39 -3.73
C ALA A 299 9.37 -10.02 -5.16
N HIS A 300 8.07 -9.76 -5.47
CA HIS A 300 7.57 -9.77 -6.85
C HIS A 300 6.79 -8.52 -7.27
N TRP A 301 6.99 -7.38 -6.60
CA TRP A 301 6.29 -6.13 -6.86
C TRP A 301 6.93 -5.25 -7.95
N GLY A 302 8.17 -5.54 -8.33
CA GLY A 302 8.94 -4.72 -9.26
C GLY A 302 8.32 -4.61 -10.65
N VAL A 303 8.43 -3.44 -11.25
CA VAL A 303 8.24 -3.24 -12.70
C VAL A 303 9.39 -3.91 -13.47
N TRP A 304 10.59 -3.87 -12.93
CA TRP A 304 11.75 -4.65 -13.37
C TRP A 304 11.96 -5.84 -12.41
N ASP A 305 12.53 -6.91 -12.96
CA ASP A 305 12.96 -8.03 -12.14
C ASP A 305 14.17 -7.66 -11.24
N LYS A 306 14.61 -8.60 -10.40
CA LYS A 306 15.76 -8.42 -9.49
C LYS A 306 17.06 -8.06 -10.22
N ASP A 307 17.21 -8.45 -11.49
CA ASP A 307 18.40 -8.25 -12.32
C ASP A 307 18.34 -6.95 -13.13
N GLY A 308 17.19 -6.27 -13.15
CA GLY A 308 16.95 -5.01 -13.85
C GLY A 308 16.39 -5.18 -15.25
N ASN A 309 15.84 -6.36 -15.58
CA ASN A 309 15.13 -6.57 -16.83
C ASN A 309 13.67 -6.13 -16.67
N LEU A 310 13.18 -5.34 -17.62
CA LEU A 310 11.78 -4.93 -17.63
C LEU A 310 10.86 -6.17 -17.75
N LYS A 311 9.88 -6.29 -16.88
CA LYS A 311 8.97 -7.44 -16.92
C LYS A 311 8.05 -7.41 -18.13
N PRO A 312 7.59 -8.58 -18.62
CA PRO A 312 6.66 -8.66 -19.75
C PRO A 312 5.42 -7.80 -19.54
N GLY A 313 4.97 -7.12 -20.59
CA GLY A 313 3.78 -6.26 -20.59
C GLY A 313 3.99 -4.85 -20.06
N MET A 314 5.03 -4.57 -19.25
CA MET A 314 5.28 -3.26 -18.64
C MET A 314 5.69 -2.19 -19.68
N GLN A 315 6.34 -2.58 -20.78
CA GLN A 315 6.77 -1.66 -21.85
C GLN A 315 5.61 -0.84 -22.43
N ALA A 316 4.39 -1.39 -22.45
CA ALA A 316 3.22 -0.73 -23.01
C ALA A 316 2.94 0.63 -22.36
N VAL A 317 3.21 0.79 -21.06
CA VAL A 317 3.05 2.05 -20.33
C VAL A 317 4.08 3.07 -20.81
N PHE A 318 5.33 2.65 -20.94
CA PHE A 318 6.43 3.51 -21.37
C PHE A 318 6.39 3.87 -22.87
N ASP A 319 5.62 3.11 -23.64
CA ASP A 319 5.26 3.46 -25.02
C ASP A 319 4.12 4.49 -25.14
N GLY A 320 3.57 4.92 -23.99
CA GLY A 320 2.45 5.85 -23.94
C GLY A 320 1.08 5.17 -24.10
N GLY A 321 1.04 3.85 -23.92
CA GLY A 321 -0.21 3.09 -23.97
C GLY A 321 -1.09 3.39 -22.76
N THR A 322 -2.34 3.80 -23.00
CA THR A 322 -3.38 4.03 -21.99
C THR A 322 -4.57 3.12 -22.22
N VAL A 323 -5.47 3.06 -21.26
CA VAL A 323 -6.79 2.46 -21.37
C VAL A 323 -7.84 3.54 -21.19
N ALA A 324 -9.02 3.33 -21.77
CA ALA A 324 -10.17 4.18 -21.51
C ALA A 324 -10.60 4.02 -20.04
N ASP A 325 -11.29 5.03 -19.52
CA ASP A 325 -11.86 5.02 -18.19
C ASP A 325 -12.74 3.77 -17.99
N ASN A 326 -12.31 2.91 -17.07
CA ASN A 326 -13.02 1.71 -16.61
C ASN A 326 -13.11 1.66 -15.07
N TRP A 327 -12.78 2.76 -14.39
CA TRP A 327 -12.78 2.91 -12.93
C TRP A 327 -13.95 3.74 -12.42
N THR A 328 -14.60 4.54 -13.28
CA THR A 328 -15.85 5.24 -12.95
C THR A 328 -17.02 4.32 -13.28
N CYS A 329 -17.87 4.08 -12.31
CA CYS A 329 -19.02 3.21 -12.51
C CYS A 329 -20.09 3.95 -13.32
N ARG A 330 -20.28 3.54 -14.58
CA ARG A 330 -21.23 4.17 -15.52
C ARG A 330 -22.58 3.51 -15.53
N ASP A 331 -22.64 2.25 -15.13
CA ASP A 331 -23.84 1.44 -15.15
C ASP A 331 -24.38 1.23 -13.72
N ILE A 332 -25.69 1.28 -13.59
CA ILE A 332 -26.38 0.91 -12.36
C ILE A 332 -26.59 -0.61 -12.40
N PRO A 333 -25.98 -1.38 -11.48
CA PRO A 333 -26.18 -2.82 -11.40
C PRO A 333 -27.67 -3.15 -11.34
N GLY A 334 -28.16 -3.99 -12.27
CA GLY A 334 -29.58 -4.33 -12.39
C GLY A 334 -30.47 -3.23 -12.98
N GLY A 335 -29.90 -2.08 -13.42
CA GLY A 335 -30.64 -0.96 -13.98
C GLY A 335 -31.45 -0.17 -12.95
N THR A 336 -32.50 0.52 -13.37
CA THR A 336 -33.37 1.31 -12.48
C THR A 336 -34.32 0.42 -11.68
N GLY A 337 -34.46 0.68 -10.39
CA GLY A 337 -35.34 -0.11 -9.48
C GLY A 337 -35.28 0.42 -8.03
N ALA A 338 -35.96 -0.25 -7.14
CA ALA A 338 -35.78 -0.03 -5.71
C ALA A 338 -34.42 -0.57 -5.27
N ALA A 339 -33.68 0.18 -4.47
CA ALA A 339 -32.39 -0.24 -3.94
C ALA A 339 -32.47 -1.58 -3.19
N VAL A 340 -31.54 -2.48 -3.47
CA VAL A 340 -31.48 -3.81 -2.85
C VAL A 340 -30.05 -4.06 -2.35
N ILE A 341 -29.93 -4.71 -1.19
CA ILE A 341 -28.67 -5.23 -0.66
C ILE A 341 -28.85 -6.70 -0.28
N GLU A 342 -27.91 -7.55 -0.63
CA GLU A 342 -27.93 -8.99 -0.37
C GLU A 342 -26.57 -9.45 0.15
N PHE A 343 -26.56 -10.48 1.02
CA PHE A 343 -25.34 -11.23 1.33
C PHE A 343 -25.16 -12.36 0.32
N THR A 344 -23.98 -12.44 -0.30
CA THR A 344 -23.59 -13.55 -1.17
C THR A 344 -22.78 -14.60 -0.43
N VAL A 345 -22.00 -14.19 0.58
CA VAL A 345 -21.26 -15.07 1.49
C VAL A 345 -21.36 -14.50 2.90
N VAL A 346 -21.89 -15.29 3.82
CA VAL A 346 -21.86 -15.05 5.28
C VAL A 346 -20.86 -16.06 5.88
N PRO A 347 -19.69 -15.63 6.37
CA PRO A 347 -18.71 -16.55 6.95
C PRO A 347 -19.26 -17.23 8.20
N ALA A 348 -18.94 -18.52 8.42
CA ALA A 348 -19.32 -19.26 9.63
C ALA A 348 -18.66 -18.68 10.89
N ILE A 349 -19.24 -18.92 12.07
CA ILE A 349 -18.62 -18.55 13.35
C ILE A 349 -17.24 -19.22 13.46
N GLY A 350 -16.24 -18.44 13.87
CA GLY A 350 -14.84 -18.87 13.96
C GLY A 350 -14.03 -18.72 12.65
N SER A 351 -14.69 -18.45 11.52
CA SER A 351 -14.00 -18.13 10.26
C SER A 351 -13.41 -16.72 10.28
N PHE A 352 -12.29 -16.56 9.59
CA PHE A 352 -11.63 -15.27 9.31
C PHE A 352 -11.88 -14.81 7.86
N ASP A 353 -12.78 -15.46 7.15
CA ASP A 353 -13.15 -15.05 5.79
C ASP A 353 -13.95 -13.75 5.81
N ASN A 354 -13.90 -13.01 4.68
CA ASN A 354 -14.61 -11.76 4.51
C ASN A 354 -16.11 -11.97 4.26
N LEU A 355 -16.93 -11.06 4.81
CA LEU A 355 -18.33 -10.92 4.41
C LEU A 355 -18.42 -10.39 3.00
N ARG A 356 -19.27 -10.99 2.16
CA ARG A 356 -19.49 -10.57 0.77
C ARG A 356 -20.96 -10.34 0.50
N GLY A 357 -21.23 -9.40 -0.38
CA GLY A 357 -22.59 -9.11 -0.79
C GLY A 357 -22.67 -8.46 -2.15
N GLN A 358 -23.90 -8.16 -2.54
CA GLN A 358 -24.28 -7.52 -3.80
C GLN A 358 -25.30 -6.43 -3.52
N VAL A 359 -25.18 -5.31 -4.24
CA VAL A 359 -26.19 -4.27 -4.30
C VAL A 359 -26.73 -4.13 -5.70
N TRP A 360 -28.00 -3.71 -5.80
CA TRP A 360 -28.69 -3.51 -7.05
C TRP A 360 -29.42 -2.18 -7.07
N HIS A 361 -29.56 -1.59 -8.26
CA HIS A 361 -30.37 -0.40 -8.54
C HIS A 361 -29.87 0.88 -7.85
N VAL A 362 -28.57 0.96 -7.61
CA VAL A 362 -27.91 2.16 -7.10
C VAL A 362 -26.63 2.44 -7.88
N GLU A 363 -26.20 3.68 -7.92
CA GLU A 363 -24.91 4.10 -8.48
C GLU A 363 -23.80 3.75 -7.47
N PRO A 364 -22.88 2.82 -7.79
CA PRO A 364 -21.88 2.38 -6.84
C PRO A 364 -20.97 3.52 -6.33
N ASP A 365 -20.64 4.49 -7.19
CA ASP A 365 -19.79 5.64 -6.85
C ASP A 365 -20.45 6.65 -5.89
N GLN A 366 -21.77 6.59 -5.73
CA GLN A 366 -22.52 7.48 -4.85
C GLN A 366 -22.95 6.82 -3.54
N HIS A 367 -22.70 5.51 -3.40
CA HIS A 367 -23.20 4.70 -2.30
C HIS A 367 -22.11 3.83 -1.68
N GLY A 368 -22.33 3.40 -0.46
CA GLY A 368 -21.46 2.47 0.27
C GLY A 368 -22.25 1.58 1.20
N VAL A 369 -21.58 0.61 1.81
CA VAL A 369 -22.20 -0.33 2.76
C VAL A 369 -21.61 -0.12 4.14
N ALA A 370 -22.44 0.24 5.12
CA ALA A 370 -22.07 0.26 6.53
C ALA A 370 -22.36 -1.11 7.14
N VAL A 371 -21.33 -1.76 7.70
CA VAL A 371 -21.42 -3.12 8.24
C VAL A 371 -21.21 -3.11 9.75
N TYR A 372 -22.05 -3.88 10.46
CA TYR A 372 -21.95 -4.09 11.90
C TYR A 372 -21.99 -5.57 12.21
N ILE A 373 -21.22 -6.00 13.22
CA ILE A 373 -21.25 -7.37 13.74
C ILE A 373 -21.67 -7.38 15.20
N LYS A 374 -22.32 -8.46 15.65
CA LYS A 374 -22.76 -8.62 17.02
C LYS A 374 -21.87 -9.63 17.75
N VAL A 375 -21.06 -9.14 18.69
CA VAL A 375 -20.16 -9.95 19.52
C VAL A 375 -20.53 -9.78 20.99
N ASN A 376 -20.70 -10.89 21.71
CA ASN A 376 -21.07 -10.90 23.14
C ASN A 376 -22.28 -10.00 23.47
N GLY A 377 -23.29 -9.99 22.58
CA GLY A 377 -24.51 -9.20 22.73
C GLY A 377 -24.42 -7.72 22.33
N GLY A 378 -23.24 -7.20 22.02
CA GLY A 378 -23.02 -5.81 21.58
C GLY A 378 -22.70 -5.72 20.08
N TRP A 379 -23.16 -4.63 19.44
CA TRP A 379 -22.85 -4.32 18.04
C TRP A 379 -21.55 -3.52 17.91
N TRP A 380 -20.79 -3.83 16.87
CA TRP A 380 -19.48 -3.24 16.56
C TRP A 380 -19.39 -2.89 15.09
N THR A 381 -18.91 -1.66 14.78
CA THR A 381 -18.71 -1.19 13.41
C THR A 381 -17.58 -1.96 12.69
N LYS A 382 -17.76 -2.23 11.39
CA LYS A 382 -16.80 -2.88 10.51
C LYS A 382 -16.63 -2.12 9.19
N PRO A 383 -15.45 -2.22 8.53
CA PRO A 383 -14.25 -2.89 9.02
C PRO A 383 -13.62 -2.17 10.22
N TYR A 384 -13.76 -0.83 10.29
CA TYR A 384 -13.22 0.01 11.36
C TYR A 384 -14.19 1.13 11.70
N TRP A 385 -14.20 1.54 12.98
CA TRP A 385 -14.99 2.68 13.47
C TRP A 385 -14.60 4.04 12.86
N ASN A 386 -13.31 4.19 12.43
CA ASN A 386 -12.77 5.37 11.76
C ASN A 386 -12.86 5.30 10.23
N SER A 387 -13.20 4.15 9.67
CA SER A 387 -13.49 3.93 8.25
C SER A 387 -14.67 2.95 8.13
N PRO A 388 -15.89 3.41 8.51
CA PRO A 388 -17.04 2.54 8.70
C PRO A 388 -17.79 2.17 7.42
N VAL A 389 -17.32 2.63 6.26
CA VAL A 389 -17.99 2.44 4.97
C VAL A 389 -17.19 1.51 4.07
N THR A 390 -17.82 0.41 3.66
CA THR A 390 -17.30 -0.50 2.65
C THR A 390 -17.72 0.02 1.26
N ALA A 391 -16.76 0.13 0.34
CA ALA A 391 -17.07 0.55 -1.02
C ALA A 391 -17.73 -0.57 -1.81
N ILE A 392 -18.47 -0.15 -2.83
CA ILE A 392 -19.17 -1.00 -3.78
C ILE A 392 -18.38 -0.98 -5.09
N ALA A 393 -18.09 -2.13 -5.68
CA ALA A 393 -17.49 -2.25 -7.00
C ALA A 393 -18.52 -1.90 -8.10
N CYS A 394 -18.06 -1.61 -9.32
CA CYS A 394 -18.94 -1.19 -10.42
C CYS A 394 -19.98 -2.22 -10.84
N ASP A 395 -19.75 -3.49 -10.56
CA ASP A 395 -20.73 -4.57 -10.76
C ASP A 395 -21.74 -4.70 -9.62
N GLY A 396 -21.61 -3.85 -8.58
CA GLY A 396 -22.44 -3.86 -7.38
C GLY A 396 -21.96 -4.80 -6.29
N SER A 397 -20.89 -5.55 -6.51
CA SER A 397 -20.31 -6.42 -5.47
C SER A 397 -19.60 -5.60 -4.38
N TRP A 398 -19.56 -6.13 -3.16
CA TRP A 398 -18.84 -5.53 -2.06
C TRP A 398 -18.26 -6.59 -1.11
N VAL A 399 -17.13 -6.26 -0.49
CA VAL A 399 -16.42 -7.14 0.43
C VAL A 399 -16.04 -6.37 1.68
N CYS A 400 -16.37 -6.90 2.86
CA CYS A 400 -16.05 -6.28 4.14
C CYS A 400 -15.30 -7.27 5.03
N ASP A 401 -14.11 -6.90 5.53
CA ASP A 401 -13.45 -7.64 6.59
C ASP A 401 -14.22 -7.42 7.91
N ILE A 402 -14.82 -8.48 8.40
CA ILE A 402 -15.59 -8.47 9.66
C ILE A 402 -14.79 -9.01 10.84
N THR A 403 -13.48 -9.32 10.66
CA THR A 403 -12.61 -9.95 11.67
C THR A 403 -11.39 -9.10 12.01
N THR A 404 -11.58 -7.78 12.07
CA THR A 404 -10.53 -6.77 12.22
C THR A 404 -9.89 -6.68 13.60
N GLY A 405 -10.43 -7.37 14.61
CA GLY A 405 -9.81 -7.39 15.94
C GLY A 405 -10.62 -8.14 17.00
N GLY A 406 -10.00 -8.36 18.16
CA GLY A 406 -10.65 -8.94 19.33
C GLY A 406 -11.28 -10.33 19.06
N GLU A 407 -12.54 -10.50 19.50
CA GLU A 407 -13.33 -11.73 19.35
C GLU A 407 -14.27 -11.68 18.13
N ASP A 408 -13.97 -10.87 17.12
CA ASP A 408 -14.83 -10.66 15.95
C ASP A 408 -15.22 -11.96 15.22
N ALA A 409 -14.30 -12.93 15.17
CA ALA A 409 -14.59 -14.25 14.58
C ALA A 409 -15.75 -14.97 15.30
N GLN A 410 -16.04 -14.61 16.56
CA GLN A 410 -17.13 -15.17 17.36
C GLN A 410 -18.46 -14.37 17.21
N ALA A 411 -18.53 -13.43 16.28
CA ALA A 411 -19.77 -12.70 16.03
C ALA A 411 -20.92 -13.64 15.69
N THR A 412 -22.06 -13.42 16.32
CA THR A 412 -23.29 -14.23 16.16
C THR A 412 -24.33 -13.60 15.24
N GLY A 413 -24.12 -12.35 14.84
CA GLY A 413 -25.01 -11.63 13.94
C GLY A 413 -24.26 -10.59 13.11
N ILE A 414 -24.81 -10.27 11.96
CA ILE A 414 -24.30 -9.27 11.02
C ILE A 414 -25.46 -8.40 10.56
N ALA A 415 -25.22 -7.09 10.43
CA ALA A 415 -26.14 -6.15 9.80
C ALA A 415 -25.38 -5.32 8.76
N ALA A 416 -25.97 -5.10 7.59
CA ALA A 416 -25.43 -4.27 6.53
C ALA A 416 -26.50 -3.26 6.05
N PHE A 417 -26.07 -2.01 5.85
CA PHE A 417 -26.91 -0.89 5.45
C PHE A 417 -26.32 -0.25 4.21
N LEU A 418 -27.10 -0.20 3.13
CA LEU A 418 -26.75 0.52 1.90
C LEU A 418 -27.06 2.01 2.10
N ILE A 419 -26.02 2.83 2.10
CA ILE A 419 -26.10 4.24 2.48
C ILE A 419 -25.53 5.14 1.37
N PRO A 420 -26.01 6.39 1.23
CA PRO A 420 -25.33 7.40 0.43
C PRO A 420 -23.97 7.75 1.04
N LEU A 421 -22.94 8.01 0.21
CA LEU A 421 -21.61 8.45 0.69
C LEU A 421 -21.64 9.82 1.39
N THR A 422 -22.72 10.59 1.24
CA THR A 422 -22.95 11.84 1.97
C THR A 422 -23.40 11.64 3.42
N TYR A 423 -23.77 10.41 3.80
CA TYR A 423 -24.17 10.06 5.16
C TYR A 423 -22.99 9.39 5.91
N THR A 424 -22.67 9.90 7.09
CA THR A 424 -21.69 9.27 7.99
C THR A 424 -22.40 8.33 8.95
N PRO A 425 -22.20 7.01 8.83
CA PRO A 425 -22.87 6.05 9.71
C PRO A 425 -22.31 6.15 11.13
N PRO A 426 -23.16 6.04 12.18
CA PRO A 426 -22.72 6.11 13.57
C PRO A 426 -21.80 4.95 13.92
N ALA A 427 -20.70 5.24 14.61
CA ALA A 427 -19.81 4.21 15.13
C ALA A 427 -20.45 3.48 16.30
N ALA A 428 -20.50 2.15 16.23
CA ALA A 428 -20.91 1.27 17.32
C ALA A 428 -19.65 0.64 17.96
N THR A 429 -19.51 0.87 19.27
CA THR A 429 -18.44 0.31 20.10
C THR A 429 -19.08 -0.35 21.32
N TRP A 430 -19.65 -1.53 21.13
CA TRP A 430 -20.51 -2.22 22.09
C TRP A 430 -21.92 -1.57 22.25
N ALA A 431 -22.60 -1.24 21.16
CA ALA A 431 -23.99 -0.81 21.23
C ALA A 431 -24.93 -2.00 21.45
N GLY A 432 -25.82 -1.92 22.42
CA GLY A 432 -26.81 -3.00 22.70
C GLY A 432 -27.84 -3.15 21.56
N VAL A 433 -28.17 -2.05 20.89
CA VAL A 433 -29.03 -1.97 19.70
C VAL A 433 -28.39 -1.05 18.68
N LEU A 434 -28.64 -1.32 17.39
CA LEU A 434 -28.21 -0.42 16.32
C LEU A 434 -29.03 0.87 16.34
N PRO A 435 -28.42 2.04 16.10
CA PRO A 435 -29.12 3.33 16.06
C PRO A 435 -30.23 3.35 14.99
N VAL A 436 -31.41 3.89 15.37
CA VAL A 436 -32.58 4.01 14.47
C VAL A 436 -32.25 4.82 13.22
N GLU A 437 -31.34 5.78 13.31
CA GLU A 437 -30.90 6.61 12.21
C GLU A 437 -30.25 5.81 11.07
N LEU A 438 -29.66 4.65 11.32
CA LEU A 438 -29.16 3.75 10.27
C LEU A 438 -30.30 3.27 9.37
N TYR A 439 -31.41 2.88 9.96
CA TYR A 439 -32.59 2.39 9.21
C TYR A 439 -33.30 3.53 8.45
N THR A 440 -33.25 4.74 8.95
CA THR A 440 -33.90 5.91 8.33
C THR A 440 -33.06 6.55 7.23
N ASN A 441 -31.71 6.40 7.28
CA ASN A 441 -30.81 6.99 6.29
C ASN A 441 -30.26 5.97 5.29
N SER A 442 -30.58 4.67 5.45
CA SER A 442 -30.24 3.66 4.43
C SER A 442 -31.32 3.54 3.37
N LEU A 443 -30.89 3.24 2.13
CA LEU A 443 -31.77 2.93 1.00
C LEU A 443 -32.32 1.50 1.09
N ALA A 444 -31.52 0.60 1.67
CA ALA A 444 -31.86 -0.80 1.93
C ALA A 444 -30.97 -1.32 3.09
N ASN A 445 -31.41 -2.36 3.76
CA ASN A 445 -30.63 -3.02 4.80
C ASN A 445 -30.91 -4.51 4.84
N ILE A 446 -29.99 -5.29 5.42
CA ILE A 446 -30.11 -6.73 5.60
C ILE A 446 -29.42 -7.15 6.90
N GLU A 447 -30.00 -8.12 7.60
CA GLU A 447 -29.42 -8.74 8.77
C GLU A 447 -29.39 -10.26 8.62
N ALA A 448 -28.37 -10.90 9.18
CA ALA A 448 -28.23 -12.36 9.21
C ALA A 448 -27.65 -12.82 10.55
N ALA A 449 -28.08 -13.99 11.01
CA ALA A 449 -27.35 -14.74 12.02
C ALA A 449 -26.14 -15.42 11.37
N ARG A 450 -25.07 -15.60 12.14
CA ARG A 450 -23.94 -16.48 11.76
C ARG A 450 -24.13 -17.83 12.46
N ASP A 451 -23.91 -18.90 11.72
CA ASP A 451 -24.01 -20.30 12.18
C ASP A 451 -22.63 -20.93 12.33
#